data_bd2de481983b37c6f7cc15f1ff404655
#
_entry.id   bd2de481983b37c6f7cc15f1ff404655
#
_cell.length_a   1.000
_cell.length_b   1.000
_cell.length_c   1.000
_cell.angle_alpha   90.00
_cell.angle_beta   90.00
_cell.angle_gamma   90.00
#
_symmetry.space_group_name_H-M   'P 1'
#
loop_
_entity.id
_entity.type
_entity.pdbx_description
1 polymer ?
#
loop_
_entity_poly.entity_id
_entity_poly.type
_entity_poly.pdbx_seq_one_letter_code
_entity_poly.pdbx_strand_id
1 'polypeptide(L)'
;MKKRLFAVLIAAATIGAFAGGTTMLQANDNGAKLQIAGGETESSQDAQTEGSDSSDSSAQSATEVAASLPTGNIAKADQPEVTEQQAENSGVSVVATDVMPALVSITNMSVQKVQDWFSGRTYEAQGESAGTGVIMGENDDELLIVTNNHVVADSDELTVSFIDEKSVSAQVKGTDASNDLAVVAVKLKDIPDETLKKIRVANVGDSDDVKVGEQVVAIGNALNYGQSVTTGIVSALNRDITVTDGSTQVNYEDLIQTDAAINPGNSGGALLNMSGEVIGINSAKAGENGVEGMGYAIPTSKALPIIEKLMNKTTRSKVDEKDAAYIGITGEEVTSDVQQLYGMPAGIYIASVGDNTPASDAGLTRGMIITKFDDTSVSSMSDLTDLLQYYKGGEKVTITVAQQGEGGKYKESDISLKLGLRSKYVSSTQ
;
A
#
# COMPACT_ATOMS: atom_id res chain seq x y z
N MET A 1 35.25 41.04 20.90
CA MET A 1 36.43 40.14 21.02
C MET A 1 36.04 38.85 21.71
N LYS A 2 36.59 37.75 21.24
CA LYS A 2 36.45 36.34 21.62
C LYS A 2 35.28 35.56 21.02
N LYS A 3 35.59 34.98 19.86
CA LYS A 3 34.91 33.83 19.22
C LYS A 3 35.14 32.59 20.10
N ARG A 4 34.09 31.83 20.39
CA ARG A 4 34.22 30.46 20.89
C ARG A 4 33.65 29.51 19.84
N LEU A 5 34.56 28.74 19.23
CA LEU A 5 34.33 27.60 18.41
C LEU A 5 33.77 26.46 19.33
N PHE A 6 32.65 25.84 18.97
CA PHE A 6 32.25 24.56 19.53
C PHE A 6 32.58 23.49 18.51
N ALA A 7 33.52 22.62 18.87
CA ALA A 7 33.86 21.42 18.15
C ALA A 7 32.86 20.30 18.52
N VAL A 8 32.25 19.71 17.52
CA VAL A 8 31.41 18.52 17.67
C VAL A 8 32.34 17.31 17.65
N LEU A 9 32.35 16.57 18.75
CA LEU A 9 33.10 15.31 18.89
C LEU A 9 32.21 14.17 18.37
N ILE A 10 32.62 13.55 17.26
CA ILE A 10 32.03 12.29 16.76
C ILE A 10 32.77 11.17 17.48
N ALA A 11 32.07 10.42 18.32
CA ALA A 11 32.59 9.20 18.94
C ALA A 11 32.39 8.01 17.96
N ALA A 12 33.48 7.53 17.40
CA ALA A 12 33.53 6.28 16.66
C ALA A 12 33.61 5.12 17.64
N ALA A 13 32.63 4.23 17.62
CA ALA A 13 32.69 2.96 18.34
C ALA A 13 33.49 1.95 17.53
N THR A 14 34.65 1.57 18.08
CA THR A 14 35.54 0.51 17.56
C THR A 14 34.99 -0.87 17.92
N ILE A 15 34.70 -1.67 16.91
CA ILE A 15 34.37 -3.09 17.05
C ILE A 15 35.71 -3.85 17.16
N GLY A 16 35.85 -4.60 18.25
CA GLY A 16 37.03 -5.44 18.53
C GLY A 16 37.07 -6.67 17.63
N ALA A 17 38.24 -6.90 17.07
CA ALA A 17 38.58 -8.09 16.32
C ALA A 17 38.80 -9.29 17.29
N PHE A 18 38.15 -10.42 16.97
CA PHE A 18 38.56 -11.72 17.50
C PHE A 18 39.35 -12.48 16.43
N ALA A 19 40.61 -12.74 16.71
CA ALA A 19 41.46 -13.57 15.91
C ALA A 19 41.30 -15.05 16.32
N GLY A 20 41.33 -15.94 15.35
CA GLY A 20 41.63 -17.34 15.66
C GLY A 20 41.11 -18.31 14.61
N GLY A 21 42.05 -18.92 13.85
CA GLY A 21 41.85 -20.23 13.23
C GLY A 21 42.09 -20.32 11.74
N THR A 22 43.33 -20.31 11.33
CA THR A 22 43.79 -20.83 10.02
C THR A 22 43.65 -22.34 9.97
N THR A 23 42.83 -22.89 9.10
CA THR A 23 42.97 -24.25 8.61
C THR A 23 43.20 -24.24 7.11
N MET A 24 44.41 -24.63 6.73
CA MET A 24 44.73 -24.96 5.33
C MET A 24 43.91 -26.17 4.89
N LEU A 25 43.25 -26.05 3.77
CA LEU A 25 42.74 -27.19 3.02
C LEU A 25 43.52 -27.31 1.73
N GLN A 26 44.26 -28.41 1.67
CA GLN A 26 45.06 -28.90 0.56
C GLN A 26 44.15 -29.31 -0.60
N ALA A 27 44.46 -28.84 -1.79
CA ALA A 27 43.84 -29.29 -3.00
C ALA A 27 44.19 -30.77 -3.25
N ASN A 28 43.16 -31.57 -3.58
CA ASN A 28 43.37 -32.90 -4.11
C ASN A 28 42.63 -32.99 -5.46
N ASP A 29 43.40 -33.06 -6.52
CA ASP A 29 42.98 -33.38 -7.86
C ASP A 29 42.45 -34.81 -7.94
N ASN A 30 41.19 -35.01 -8.23
CA ASN A 30 40.73 -36.25 -8.87
C ASN A 30 39.47 -35.95 -9.71
N GLY A 31 39.65 -36.06 -11.02
CA GLY A 31 38.59 -35.92 -11.98
C GLY A 31 37.54 -37.03 -11.87
N ALA A 32 36.27 -36.61 -11.86
CA ALA A 32 35.17 -37.49 -12.12
C ALA A 32 34.36 -36.98 -13.30
N LYS A 33 34.36 -37.74 -14.38
CA LYS A 33 33.50 -37.54 -15.55
C LYS A 33 32.05 -37.81 -15.19
N LEU A 34 31.17 -36.85 -15.48
CA LEU A 34 29.72 -37.06 -15.45
C LEU A 34 29.30 -37.72 -16.76
N GLN A 35 28.77 -38.92 -16.67
CA GLN A 35 28.17 -39.67 -17.76
C GLN A 35 26.65 -39.34 -17.79
N ILE A 36 26.18 -38.81 -18.91
CA ILE A 36 24.76 -38.59 -19.17
C ILE A 36 24.21 -39.91 -19.69
N ALA A 37 23.29 -40.50 -18.94
CA ALA A 37 22.47 -41.63 -19.44
C ALA A 37 21.11 -41.10 -19.85
N GLY A 38 20.80 -41.21 -21.12
CA GLY A 38 19.45 -41.04 -21.65
C GLY A 38 18.59 -42.27 -21.33
N GLY A 39 17.32 -42.07 -21.14
CA GLY A 39 16.32 -43.12 -20.95
C GLY A 39 14.95 -42.63 -21.40
N GLU A 40 14.43 -43.35 -22.35
CA GLU A 40 13.26 -43.06 -23.17
C GLU A 40 11.93 -43.22 -22.40
N THR A 41 10.96 -42.50 -22.91
CA THR A 41 9.50 -42.61 -22.90
C THR A 41 8.87 -43.93 -22.45
N GLU A 42 7.84 -43.84 -21.62
CA GLU A 42 6.61 -44.64 -21.80
C GLU A 42 5.37 -43.91 -21.23
N SER A 43 4.32 -43.94 -22.07
CA SER A 43 2.96 -43.44 -21.85
C SER A 43 2.12 -44.45 -21.10
N SER A 44 1.22 -44.01 -20.21
CA SER A 44 -0.08 -44.68 -20.01
C SER A 44 -1.06 -43.78 -19.27
N GLN A 45 -2.07 -43.48 -19.91
CA GLN A 45 -3.53 -43.40 -19.79
C GLN A 45 -4.18 -43.54 -18.40
N ASP A 46 -5.18 -42.61 -18.26
CA ASP A 46 -6.49 -42.71 -17.59
C ASP A 46 -6.61 -43.00 -16.09
N ALA A 47 -7.11 -41.96 -15.41
CA ALA A 47 -8.16 -42.16 -14.40
C ALA A 47 -8.99 -40.88 -14.25
N GLN A 48 -10.23 -40.97 -14.76
CA GLN A 48 -11.32 -40.06 -14.40
C GLN A 48 -11.65 -40.22 -12.91
N THR A 49 -11.85 -39.11 -12.22
CA THR A 49 -12.71 -39.08 -11.04
C THR A 49 -13.48 -37.76 -11.01
N GLU A 50 -14.76 -37.94 -10.87
CA GLU A 50 -15.83 -36.94 -10.87
C GLU A 50 -15.75 -35.97 -9.68
N GLY A 51 -16.12 -34.73 -9.96
CA GLY A 51 -17.06 -33.88 -9.26
C GLY A 51 -16.86 -33.59 -7.78
N SER A 52 -16.50 -32.36 -7.49
CA SER A 52 -17.12 -31.64 -6.37
C SER A 52 -17.25 -30.17 -6.75
N ASP A 53 -18.51 -29.77 -6.79
CA ASP A 53 -19.02 -28.42 -6.79
C ASP A 53 -18.26 -27.54 -5.78
N SER A 54 -17.61 -26.51 -6.24
CA SER A 54 -17.15 -25.42 -5.38
C SER A 54 -17.55 -24.10 -6.00
N SER A 55 -18.54 -23.49 -5.39
CA SER A 55 -18.87 -22.05 -5.30
C SER A 55 -18.13 -21.15 -6.28
N ASP A 56 -18.90 -20.77 -7.29
CA ASP A 56 -18.68 -19.66 -8.19
C ASP A 56 -18.62 -18.35 -7.39
N SER A 57 -17.43 -17.94 -6.98
CA SER A 57 -17.12 -16.55 -6.72
C SER A 57 -16.52 -16.03 -8.01
N SER A 58 -17.36 -15.46 -8.89
CA SER A 58 -16.94 -14.77 -10.08
C SER A 58 -16.01 -13.60 -9.67
N ALA A 59 -14.71 -13.85 -9.69
CA ALA A 59 -13.73 -12.78 -9.74
C ALA A 59 -14.00 -12.04 -11.05
N GLN A 60 -14.49 -10.80 -10.95
CA GLN A 60 -14.59 -9.92 -12.11
C GLN A 60 -13.19 -9.74 -12.69
N SER A 61 -13.05 -9.83 -14.00
CA SER A 61 -11.75 -9.59 -14.65
C SER A 61 -11.30 -8.14 -14.40
N ALA A 62 -9.99 -7.89 -14.34
CA ALA A 62 -9.44 -6.55 -14.16
C ALA A 62 -9.96 -5.56 -15.23
N THR A 63 -10.16 -6.03 -16.46
CA THR A 63 -10.71 -5.24 -17.56
C THR A 63 -12.17 -4.82 -17.31
N GLU A 64 -12.99 -5.70 -16.73
CA GLU A 64 -14.39 -5.38 -16.40
C GLU A 64 -14.45 -4.36 -15.25
N VAL A 65 -13.64 -4.53 -14.21
CA VAL A 65 -13.56 -3.57 -13.10
C VAL A 65 -12.99 -2.23 -13.56
N ALA A 66 -11.95 -2.23 -14.41
CA ALA A 66 -11.41 -0.98 -14.96
C ALA A 66 -12.45 -0.19 -15.78
N ALA A 67 -13.37 -0.88 -16.45
CA ALA A 67 -14.48 -0.23 -17.18
C ALA A 67 -15.55 0.37 -16.25
N SER A 68 -15.61 -0.08 -14.99
CA SER A 68 -16.54 0.43 -13.96
C SER A 68 -16.01 1.62 -13.18
N LEU A 69 -14.70 1.96 -13.32
CA LEU A 69 -14.11 3.11 -12.66
C LEU A 69 -14.77 4.43 -13.13
N PRO A 70 -14.90 5.42 -12.22
CA PRO A 70 -15.49 6.71 -12.59
C PRO A 70 -14.69 7.39 -13.70
N THR A 71 -15.30 7.59 -14.87
CA THR A 71 -14.70 8.28 -16.01
C THR A 71 -15.42 9.60 -16.22
N GLY A 72 -14.69 10.70 -16.10
CA GLY A 72 -15.24 12.04 -16.31
C GLY A 72 -14.80 12.66 -17.64
N ASN A 73 -14.52 13.97 -17.62
CA ASN A 73 -14.19 14.74 -18.82
C ASN A 73 -12.68 14.83 -19.11
N ILE A 74 -11.83 14.35 -18.19
CA ILE A 74 -10.38 14.31 -18.38
C ILE A 74 -10.05 13.21 -19.41
N ALA A 75 -9.25 13.55 -20.41
CA ALA A 75 -8.85 12.60 -21.43
C ALA A 75 -8.05 11.44 -20.82
N LYS A 76 -8.25 10.21 -21.32
CA LYS A 76 -7.37 9.09 -21.01
C LYS A 76 -6.00 9.31 -21.66
N ALA A 77 -4.98 8.68 -21.07
CA ALA A 77 -3.66 8.61 -21.67
C ALA A 77 -3.74 7.98 -23.08
N ASP A 78 -2.99 8.52 -24.01
CA ASP A 78 -2.90 7.92 -25.34
C ASP A 78 -2.22 6.54 -25.26
N GLN A 79 -2.69 5.59 -26.07
CA GLN A 79 -1.93 4.35 -26.22
C GLN A 79 -0.73 4.63 -27.13
N PRO A 80 0.49 4.23 -26.73
CA PRO A 80 1.68 4.49 -27.53
C PRO A 80 1.63 3.75 -28.86
N GLU A 81 1.56 4.51 -29.97
CA GLU A 81 1.73 3.97 -31.31
C GLU A 81 3.24 3.99 -31.67
N VAL A 82 3.90 2.84 -31.57
CA VAL A 82 5.32 2.71 -31.96
C VAL A 82 5.44 2.60 -33.47
N THR A 83 5.81 3.69 -34.12
CA THR A 83 6.21 3.65 -35.56
C THR A 83 7.61 3.08 -35.72
N GLU A 84 7.96 2.52 -36.92
CA GLU A 84 9.30 1.97 -37.18
C GLU A 84 10.45 2.98 -36.94
N GLN A 85 10.20 4.28 -37.06
CA GLN A 85 11.17 5.34 -36.76
C GLN A 85 11.32 5.61 -35.25
N GLN A 86 10.32 5.23 -34.43
CA GLN A 86 10.35 5.35 -32.98
C GLN A 86 10.99 4.12 -32.31
N ALA A 87 11.13 3.01 -33.03
CA ALA A 87 11.89 1.85 -32.57
C ALA A 87 13.40 2.15 -32.41
N GLU A 88 13.91 3.22 -33.03
CA GLU A 88 15.27 3.73 -32.78
C GLU A 88 15.37 4.57 -31.49
N ASN A 89 14.28 5.18 -31.03
CA ASN A 89 14.15 5.73 -29.70
C ASN A 89 13.47 4.66 -28.85
N SER A 90 14.12 4.14 -27.82
CA SER A 90 13.62 3.03 -26.98
C SER A 90 12.10 3.17 -26.74
N GLY A 91 11.31 2.12 -26.99
CA GLY A 91 9.85 2.13 -26.76
C GLY A 91 9.47 2.58 -25.36
N VAL A 92 10.40 2.46 -24.39
CA VAL A 92 10.30 2.98 -23.01
C VAL A 92 10.09 4.49 -22.97
N SER A 93 10.79 5.28 -23.81
CA SER A 93 10.62 6.74 -23.81
C SER A 93 9.24 7.17 -24.33
N VAL A 94 8.68 6.41 -25.26
CA VAL A 94 7.33 6.65 -25.79
C VAL A 94 6.30 6.37 -24.69
N VAL A 95 6.35 5.18 -24.07
CA VAL A 95 5.49 4.81 -22.94
C VAL A 95 5.56 5.85 -21.84
N ALA A 96 6.77 6.26 -21.45
CA ALA A 96 6.94 7.26 -20.40
C ALA A 96 6.28 8.60 -20.77
N THR A 97 6.51 9.11 -21.98
CA THR A 97 5.96 10.41 -22.43
C THR A 97 4.43 10.40 -22.42
N ASP A 98 3.82 9.31 -22.85
CA ASP A 98 2.36 9.20 -22.97
C ASP A 98 1.68 9.02 -21.61
N VAL A 99 2.34 8.34 -20.66
CA VAL A 99 1.74 8.03 -19.34
C VAL A 99 2.12 9.03 -18.25
N MET A 100 3.25 9.74 -18.33
CA MET A 100 3.65 10.75 -17.35
C MET A 100 2.55 11.74 -16.96
N PRO A 101 1.69 12.23 -17.89
CA PRO A 101 0.56 13.11 -17.53
C PRO A 101 -0.50 12.48 -16.61
N ALA A 102 -0.51 11.16 -16.47
CA ALA A 102 -1.40 10.44 -15.56
C ALA A 102 -0.78 10.21 -14.17
N LEU A 103 0.44 10.67 -13.94
CA LEU A 103 1.16 10.48 -12.69
C LEU A 103 1.32 11.79 -11.93
N VAL A 104 1.23 11.71 -10.61
CA VAL A 104 1.36 12.85 -9.71
C VAL A 104 2.37 12.53 -8.61
N SER A 105 3.00 13.57 -8.05
CA SER A 105 3.72 13.46 -6.78
C SER A 105 2.76 13.66 -5.63
N ILE A 106 2.89 12.87 -4.57
CA ILE A 106 2.16 13.04 -3.32
C ILE A 106 3.17 13.37 -2.24
N THR A 107 2.98 14.51 -1.60
CA THR A 107 3.74 14.92 -0.42
C THR A 107 2.84 14.79 0.80
N ASN A 108 3.30 14.03 1.78
CA ASN A 108 2.64 13.82 3.05
C ASN A 108 3.42 14.55 4.14
N MET A 109 2.76 15.47 4.84
CA MET A 109 3.31 16.15 6.01
C MET A 109 2.62 15.63 7.26
N SER A 110 3.42 15.17 8.22
CA SER A 110 2.97 14.72 9.53
C SER A 110 3.60 15.54 10.64
N VAL A 111 2.85 15.79 11.71
CA VAL A 111 3.33 16.50 12.90
C VAL A 111 3.33 15.54 14.09
N GLN A 112 4.50 15.06 14.46
CA GLN A 112 4.66 14.17 15.59
C GLN A 112 5.03 14.94 16.85
N LYS A 113 4.34 14.68 17.97
CA LYS A 113 4.71 15.21 19.28
C LYS A 113 5.76 14.30 19.91
N VAL A 114 7.01 14.75 19.90
CA VAL A 114 8.14 14.01 20.49
C VAL A 114 8.40 14.56 21.88
N GLN A 115 8.35 13.69 22.89
CA GLN A 115 8.71 14.04 24.25
C GLN A 115 10.20 13.80 24.48
N ASP A 116 10.93 14.85 24.86
CA ASP A 116 12.33 14.74 25.23
C ASP A 116 12.46 14.01 26.57
N TRP A 117 13.14 12.89 26.53
CA TRP A 117 13.37 12.02 27.70
C TRP A 117 14.10 12.75 28.86
N PHE A 118 14.96 13.71 28.56
CA PHE A 118 15.76 14.42 29.59
C PHE A 118 15.05 15.62 30.17
N SER A 119 14.30 16.36 29.36
CA SER A 119 13.66 17.61 29.80
C SER A 119 12.17 17.44 30.10
N GLY A 120 11.54 16.32 29.70
CA GLY A 120 10.10 16.09 29.79
C GLY A 120 9.29 17.05 28.92
N ARG A 121 9.94 17.86 28.09
CA ARG A 121 9.24 18.81 27.20
C ARG A 121 8.82 18.09 25.92
N THR A 122 7.61 18.40 25.48
CA THR A 122 7.09 17.94 24.18
C THR A 122 7.39 19.00 23.14
N TYR A 123 7.98 18.60 22.01
CA TYR A 123 8.08 19.44 20.81
C TYR A 123 7.38 18.78 19.65
N GLU A 124 6.92 19.60 18.73
CA GLU A 124 6.38 19.15 17.46
C GLU A 124 7.53 18.93 16.49
N ALA A 125 7.72 17.71 16.03
CA ALA A 125 8.62 17.35 14.95
C ALA A 125 7.78 17.19 13.67
N GLN A 126 8.12 17.91 12.62
CA GLN A 126 7.50 17.73 11.32
C GLN A 126 8.25 16.64 10.56
N GLY A 127 7.51 15.63 10.10
CA GLY A 127 7.96 14.62 9.16
C GLY A 127 7.41 14.94 7.78
N GLU A 128 8.23 14.78 6.75
CA GLU A 128 7.82 14.86 5.36
C GLU A 128 8.16 13.55 4.68
N SER A 129 7.19 12.96 4.01
CA SER A 129 7.39 11.80 3.13
C SER A 129 6.78 12.07 1.77
N ALA A 130 7.34 11.44 0.75
CA ALA A 130 6.88 11.61 -0.62
C ALA A 130 6.71 10.26 -1.30
N GLY A 131 5.71 10.19 -2.17
CA GLY A 131 5.43 9.07 -3.03
C GLY A 131 4.82 9.52 -4.34
N THR A 132 4.29 8.58 -5.06
CA THR A 132 3.64 8.79 -6.36
C THR A 132 2.18 8.39 -6.28
N GLY A 133 1.36 8.97 -7.15
CA GLY A 133 -0.01 8.53 -7.39
C GLY A 133 -0.31 8.40 -8.86
N VAL A 134 -1.26 7.57 -9.19
CA VAL A 134 -1.77 7.33 -10.54
C VAL A 134 -3.19 7.91 -10.63
N ILE A 135 -3.44 8.82 -11.55
CA ILE A 135 -4.78 9.33 -11.83
C ILE A 135 -5.56 8.21 -12.53
N MET A 136 -6.53 7.62 -11.84
CA MET A 136 -7.29 6.49 -12.35
C MET A 136 -8.77 6.80 -12.62
N GLY A 137 -9.24 8.01 -12.28
CA GLY A 137 -10.60 8.41 -12.55
C GLY A 137 -10.94 9.81 -12.06
N GLU A 138 -12.17 10.22 -12.30
CA GLU A 138 -12.80 11.41 -11.72
C GLU A 138 -14.30 11.20 -11.56
N ASN A 139 -14.88 11.94 -10.63
CA ASN A 139 -16.34 12.11 -10.53
C ASN A 139 -16.71 13.59 -10.74
N ASP A 140 -17.95 13.97 -10.47
CA ASP A 140 -18.43 15.33 -10.72
C ASP A 140 -17.65 16.43 -9.97
N ASP A 141 -17.04 16.09 -8.83
CA ASP A 141 -16.40 17.04 -7.93
C ASP A 141 -14.90 16.80 -7.71
N GLU A 142 -14.42 15.58 -7.95
CA GLU A 142 -13.09 15.13 -7.49
C GLU A 142 -12.32 14.37 -8.56
N LEU A 143 -11.03 14.68 -8.69
CA LEU A 143 -10.04 13.84 -9.34
C LEU A 143 -9.61 12.73 -8.38
N LEU A 144 -9.59 11.47 -8.84
CA LEU A 144 -9.33 10.28 -8.05
C LEU A 144 -7.95 9.70 -8.39
N ILE A 145 -7.10 9.62 -7.39
CA ILE A 145 -5.70 9.25 -7.52
C ILE A 145 -5.44 8.03 -6.64
N VAL A 146 -4.91 6.97 -7.23
CA VAL A 146 -4.51 5.75 -6.54
C VAL A 146 -3.06 5.85 -6.10
N THR A 147 -2.77 5.39 -4.89
CA THR A 147 -1.41 5.31 -4.33
C THR A 147 -1.33 4.18 -3.31
N ASN A 148 -0.18 4.03 -2.63
CA ASN A 148 -0.07 3.12 -1.50
C ASN A 148 -0.60 3.74 -0.20
N ASN A 149 -1.09 2.88 0.70
CA ASN A 149 -1.53 3.32 2.03
C ASN A 149 -0.39 3.96 2.83
N HIS A 150 0.81 3.36 2.83
CA HIS A 150 1.96 3.90 3.57
C HIS A 150 2.41 5.30 3.09
N VAL A 151 2.07 5.70 1.85
CA VAL A 151 2.37 7.05 1.32
C VAL A 151 1.50 8.10 1.99
N VAL A 152 0.27 7.77 2.36
CA VAL A 152 -0.72 8.72 2.91
C VAL A 152 -1.02 8.50 4.40
N ALA A 153 -0.45 7.47 5.00
CA ALA A 153 -0.64 7.16 6.41
C ALA A 153 -0.15 8.31 7.29
N ASP A 154 -0.80 8.50 8.44
CA ASP A 154 -0.47 9.53 9.47
C ASP A 154 -0.39 10.97 8.93
N SER A 155 -0.99 11.25 7.77
CA SER A 155 -0.93 12.58 7.18
C SER A 155 -1.75 13.60 7.96
N ASP A 156 -1.13 14.76 8.28
CA ASP A 156 -1.84 15.96 8.73
C ASP A 156 -2.23 16.83 7.55
N GLU A 157 -1.38 16.87 6.53
CA GLU A 157 -1.63 17.58 5.28
C GLU A 157 -1.10 16.75 4.10
N LEU A 158 -1.93 16.60 3.07
CA LEU A 158 -1.56 15.99 1.80
C LEU A 158 -1.57 17.03 0.68
N THR A 159 -0.51 17.01 -0.11
CA THR A 159 -0.37 17.84 -1.29
C THR A 159 -0.11 16.96 -2.51
N VAL A 160 -0.83 17.22 -3.58
CA VAL A 160 -0.62 16.58 -4.89
C VAL A 160 0.00 17.60 -5.84
N SER A 161 1.12 17.22 -6.46
CA SER A 161 1.80 18.02 -7.49
C SER A 161 1.70 17.33 -8.85
N PHE A 162 1.22 18.08 -9.84
CA PHE A 162 0.97 17.60 -11.20
C PHE A 162 2.21 17.76 -12.10
N ILE A 163 2.13 17.23 -13.32
CA ILE A 163 3.20 17.26 -14.31
C ILE A 163 3.71 18.68 -14.64
N ASP A 164 2.91 19.70 -14.42
CA ASP A 164 3.27 21.12 -14.61
C ASP A 164 3.74 21.82 -13.35
N GLU A 165 4.12 21.03 -12.33
CA GLU A 165 4.62 21.50 -11.02
C GLU A 165 3.58 22.30 -10.22
N LYS A 166 2.31 22.29 -10.60
CA LYS A 166 1.23 22.87 -9.80
C LYS A 166 0.84 21.92 -8.68
N SER A 167 0.79 22.47 -7.48
CA SER A 167 0.47 21.72 -6.26
C SER A 167 -0.87 22.18 -5.72
N VAL A 168 -1.68 21.22 -5.29
CA VAL A 168 -2.98 21.46 -4.67
C VAL A 168 -3.15 20.57 -3.44
N SER A 169 -3.97 21.03 -2.49
CA SER A 169 -4.31 20.22 -1.31
C SER A 169 -5.17 19.02 -1.72
N ALA A 170 -4.91 17.90 -1.10
CA ALA A 170 -5.61 16.66 -1.34
C ALA A 170 -6.16 16.06 -0.04
N GLN A 171 -7.06 15.10 -0.15
CA GLN A 171 -7.67 14.42 0.98
C GLN A 171 -7.68 12.92 0.74
N VAL A 172 -7.51 12.14 1.81
CA VAL A 172 -7.66 10.69 1.73
C VAL A 172 -9.16 10.38 1.55
N LYS A 173 -9.50 9.70 0.46
CA LYS A 173 -10.86 9.23 0.19
C LYS A 173 -11.13 7.89 0.87
N GLY A 174 -10.14 7.03 0.88
CA GLY A 174 -10.19 5.74 1.56
C GLY A 174 -8.86 5.02 1.49
N THR A 175 -8.66 4.10 2.42
CA THR A 175 -7.46 3.26 2.52
C THR A 175 -7.82 1.81 2.72
N ASP A 176 -6.91 0.93 2.33
CA ASP A 176 -6.87 -0.49 2.66
C ASP A 176 -5.42 -0.82 3.09
N ALA A 177 -5.18 -0.79 4.40
CA ALA A 177 -3.87 -1.02 4.97
C ALA A 177 -3.36 -2.46 4.73
N SER A 178 -4.27 -3.43 4.68
CA SER A 178 -3.93 -4.85 4.48
C SER A 178 -3.34 -5.12 3.11
N ASN A 179 -3.74 -4.36 2.09
CA ASN A 179 -3.26 -4.46 0.73
C ASN A 179 -2.36 -3.29 0.31
N ASP A 180 -2.02 -2.42 1.26
CA ASP A 180 -1.19 -1.23 1.04
C ASP A 180 -1.70 -0.33 -0.12
N LEU A 181 -3.01 -0.11 -0.18
CA LEU A 181 -3.67 0.71 -1.20
C LEU A 181 -4.41 1.90 -0.57
N ALA A 182 -4.43 3.01 -1.27
CA ALA A 182 -5.20 4.19 -0.91
C ALA A 182 -5.74 4.90 -2.16
N VAL A 183 -6.85 5.61 -1.98
CA VAL A 183 -7.36 6.59 -2.94
C VAL A 183 -7.34 7.96 -2.31
N VAL A 184 -6.72 8.89 -3.02
CA VAL A 184 -6.65 10.32 -2.69
C VAL A 184 -7.58 11.08 -3.63
N ALA A 185 -8.30 12.04 -3.08
CA ALA A 185 -9.20 12.91 -3.83
C ALA A 185 -8.67 14.35 -3.85
N VAL A 186 -8.69 14.95 -5.03
CA VAL A 186 -8.42 16.39 -5.24
C VAL A 186 -9.67 17.02 -5.83
N LYS A 187 -10.16 18.11 -5.23
CA LYS A 187 -11.33 18.79 -5.74
C LYS A 187 -11.04 19.42 -7.10
N LEU A 188 -11.80 19.09 -8.13
CA LEU A 188 -11.61 19.59 -9.50
C LEU A 188 -11.58 21.11 -9.56
N LYS A 189 -12.40 21.80 -8.77
CA LYS A 189 -12.44 23.27 -8.69
C LYS A 189 -11.15 23.91 -8.16
N ASP A 190 -10.31 23.15 -7.45
CA ASP A 190 -9.06 23.64 -6.87
C ASP A 190 -7.87 23.39 -7.82
N ILE A 191 -8.08 22.65 -8.92
CA ILE A 191 -7.10 22.39 -9.97
C ILE A 191 -7.17 23.50 -11.02
N PRO A 192 -6.06 24.15 -11.38
CA PRO A 192 -6.05 25.15 -12.45
C PRO A 192 -6.50 24.56 -13.80
N ASP A 193 -7.29 25.31 -14.57
CA ASP A 193 -7.78 24.89 -15.89
C ASP A 193 -6.64 24.47 -16.85
N GLU A 194 -5.48 25.13 -16.76
CA GLU A 194 -4.30 24.80 -17.58
C GLU A 194 -3.66 23.48 -17.18
N THR A 195 -3.77 23.08 -15.91
CA THR A 195 -3.34 21.79 -15.39
C THR A 195 -4.31 20.69 -15.86
N LEU A 196 -5.62 20.94 -15.76
CA LEU A 196 -6.66 19.99 -16.23
C LEU A 196 -6.48 19.58 -17.71
N LYS A 197 -6.01 20.52 -18.57
CA LYS A 197 -5.72 20.23 -19.98
C LYS A 197 -4.51 19.33 -20.19
N LYS A 198 -3.60 19.29 -19.23
CA LYS A 198 -2.32 18.56 -19.33
C LYS A 198 -2.38 17.17 -18.74
N ILE A 199 -3.17 16.98 -17.69
CA ILE A 199 -3.31 15.68 -17.02
C ILE A 199 -4.16 14.71 -17.83
N ARG A 200 -4.00 13.42 -17.54
CA ARG A 200 -4.73 12.31 -18.18
C ARG A 200 -5.16 11.30 -17.12
N VAL A 201 -6.19 10.53 -17.43
CA VAL A 201 -6.53 9.32 -16.71
C VAL A 201 -5.72 8.17 -17.30
N ALA A 202 -5.06 7.37 -16.48
CA ALA A 202 -4.27 6.24 -16.91
C ALA A 202 -5.13 5.16 -17.58
N ASN A 203 -4.56 4.48 -18.58
CA ASN A 203 -5.13 3.24 -19.10
C ASN A 203 -4.75 2.10 -18.15
N VAL A 204 -5.69 1.20 -17.88
CA VAL A 204 -5.47 0.06 -16.99
C VAL A 204 -5.51 -1.22 -17.81
N GLY A 205 -4.44 -2.02 -17.69
CA GLY A 205 -4.32 -3.34 -18.29
C GLY A 205 -4.72 -4.44 -17.31
N ASP A 206 -4.91 -5.63 -17.85
CA ASP A 206 -5.16 -6.83 -17.07
C ASP A 206 -3.84 -7.49 -16.67
N SER A 207 -3.56 -7.53 -15.36
CA SER A 207 -2.35 -8.16 -14.86
C SER A 207 -2.36 -9.68 -14.93
N ASP A 208 -3.53 -10.31 -15.11
CA ASP A 208 -3.64 -11.77 -15.24
C ASP A 208 -3.13 -12.26 -16.61
N ASP A 209 -3.11 -11.38 -17.61
CA ASP A 209 -2.54 -11.66 -18.94
C ASP A 209 -1.01 -11.56 -18.98
N VAL A 210 -0.38 -10.99 -17.95
CA VAL A 210 1.07 -10.72 -17.89
C VAL A 210 1.88 -12.00 -17.72
N LYS A 211 3.02 -12.08 -18.45
CA LYS A 211 3.90 -13.26 -18.41
C LYS A 211 5.30 -12.89 -17.93
N VAL A 212 5.92 -13.83 -17.24
CA VAL A 212 7.34 -13.73 -16.87
C VAL A 212 8.20 -13.53 -18.11
N GLY A 213 9.11 -12.55 -18.05
CA GLY A 213 9.99 -12.15 -19.14
C GLY A 213 9.46 -11.00 -19.99
N GLU A 214 8.20 -10.56 -19.81
CA GLU A 214 7.68 -9.38 -20.50
C GLU A 214 8.35 -8.10 -19.98
N GLN A 215 8.64 -7.18 -20.90
CA GLN A 215 9.25 -5.89 -20.56
C GLN A 215 8.24 -5.00 -19.87
N VAL A 216 8.71 -4.32 -18.82
CA VAL A 216 7.90 -3.39 -18.02
C VAL A 216 8.63 -2.06 -17.81
N VAL A 217 7.84 -1.03 -17.55
CA VAL A 217 8.33 0.31 -17.24
C VAL A 217 7.72 0.72 -15.90
N ALA A 218 8.57 1.05 -14.93
CA ALA A 218 8.12 1.60 -13.66
C ALA A 218 8.35 3.11 -13.66
N ILE A 219 7.30 3.87 -13.36
CA ILE A 219 7.34 5.33 -13.29
C ILE A 219 6.86 5.81 -11.94
N GLY A 220 7.58 6.80 -11.40
CA GLY A 220 7.19 7.50 -10.20
C GLY A 220 7.93 8.82 -10.06
N ASN A 221 7.55 9.62 -9.07
CA ASN A 221 8.19 10.90 -8.77
C ASN A 221 8.99 10.79 -7.46
N ALA A 222 10.22 10.26 -7.58
CA ALA A 222 11.07 10.03 -6.43
C ALA A 222 11.45 11.35 -5.75
N LEU A 223 11.05 11.50 -4.47
CA LEU A 223 11.48 12.59 -3.58
C LEU A 223 11.23 14.00 -4.15
N ASN A 224 10.23 14.20 -4.97
CA ASN A 224 9.92 15.47 -5.63
C ASN A 224 11.07 16.06 -6.48
N TYR A 225 12.06 15.22 -6.84
CA TYR A 225 13.18 15.60 -7.74
C TYR A 225 12.82 15.47 -9.23
N GLY A 226 11.54 15.24 -9.54
CA GLY A 226 11.05 14.99 -10.87
C GLY A 226 10.73 13.50 -11.12
N GLN A 227 9.95 13.25 -12.16
CA GLN A 227 9.55 11.89 -12.52
C GLN A 227 10.76 11.05 -12.92
N SER A 228 10.90 9.88 -12.33
CA SER A 228 11.91 8.89 -12.65
C SER A 228 11.28 7.71 -13.38
N VAL A 229 11.98 7.24 -14.41
CA VAL A 229 11.57 6.09 -15.22
C VAL A 229 12.62 5.02 -15.10
N THR A 230 12.20 3.82 -14.74
CA THR A 230 13.05 2.63 -14.76
C THR A 230 12.41 1.57 -15.64
N THR A 231 13.18 0.67 -16.20
CA THR A 231 12.68 -0.44 -17.02
C THR A 231 13.35 -1.73 -16.62
N GLY A 232 12.65 -2.81 -16.80
CA GLY A 232 13.09 -4.17 -16.53
C GLY A 232 12.13 -5.16 -17.17
N ILE A 233 12.02 -6.31 -16.57
CA ILE A 233 11.08 -7.36 -16.98
C ILE A 233 10.25 -7.83 -15.78
N VAL A 234 9.15 -8.52 -16.05
CA VAL A 234 8.47 -9.32 -15.05
C VAL A 234 9.36 -10.51 -14.70
N SER A 235 9.92 -10.50 -13.49
CA SER A 235 10.82 -11.55 -13.00
C SER A 235 10.08 -12.76 -12.45
N ALA A 236 8.95 -12.52 -11.79
CA ALA A 236 8.05 -13.56 -11.27
C ALA A 236 6.65 -13.01 -11.03
N LEU A 237 5.68 -13.90 -10.89
CA LEU A 237 4.29 -13.61 -10.55
C LEU A 237 3.92 -14.35 -9.24
N ASN A 238 2.82 -13.91 -8.62
CA ASN A 238 2.24 -14.54 -7.41
C ASN A 238 3.29 -14.68 -6.29
N ARG A 239 3.98 -13.58 -5.97
CA ARG A 239 4.98 -13.54 -4.91
C ARG A 239 4.35 -13.11 -3.59
N ASP A 240 4.50 -13.99 -2.60
CA ASP A 240 4.16 -13.68 -1.21
C ASP A 240 5.43 -13.27 -0.49
N ILE A 241 5.39 -12.12 0.16
CA ILE A 241 6.52 -11.61 0.93
C ILE A 241 6.05 -11.10 2.28
N THR A 242 6.87 -11.29 3.29
CA THR A 242 6.68 -10.71 4.62
C THR A 242 7.74 -9.65 4.86
N VAL A 243 7.32 -8.45 5.17
CA VAL A 243 8.21 -7.34 5.52
C VAL A 243 8.05 -7.04 7.00
N THR A 244 9.17 -6.86 7.71
CA THR A 244 9.16 -6.46 9.12
C THR A 244 9.43 -4.98 9.21
N ASP A 245 8.44 -4.20 9.67
CA ASP A 245 8.54 -2.78 9.93
C ASP A 245 8.47 -2.55 11.44
N GLY A 246 9.64 -2.30 12.04
CA GLY A 246 9.77 -2.22 13.49
C GLY A 246 9.39 -3.53 14.19
N SER A 247 8.28 -3.54 14.92
CA SER A 247 7.71 -4.72 15.57
C SER A 247 6.55 -5.36 14.80
N THR A 248 6.12 -4.76 13.70
CA THR A 248 4.96 -5.18 12.91
C THR A 248 5.43 -5.96 11.69
N GLN A 249 4.80 -7.10 11.43
CA GLN A 249 5.00 -7.87 10.19
C GLN A 249 3.84 -7.59 9.25
N VAL A 250 4.16 -7.16 8.03
CA VAL A 250 3.19 -6.95 6.96
C VAL A 250 3.38 -8.02 5.90
N ASN A 251 2.33 -8.76 5.62
CA ASN A 251 2.33 -9.78 4.57
C ASN A 251 1.73 -9.19 3.29
N TYR A 252 2.51 -9.24 2.24
CA TYR A 252 2.06 -8.92 0.89
C TYR A 252 1.90 -10.21 0.11
N GLU A 253 0.75 -10.41 -0.53
CA GLU A 253 0.43 -11.62 -1.28
C GLU A 253 0.21 -11.31 -2.76
N ASP A 254 0.48 -12.30 -3.61
CA ASP A 254 0.21 -12.25 -5.06
C ASP A 254 0.90 -11.09 -5.80
N LEU A 255 2.09 -10.66 -5.40
CA LEU A 255 2.79 -9.55 -6.04
C LEU A 255 3.43 -9.92 -7.38
N ILE A 256 3.51 -8.94 -8.27
CA ILE A 256 4.40 -8.96 -9.44
C ILE A 256 5.81 -8.61 -8.96
N GLN A 257 6.80 -9.47 -9.26
CA GLN A 257 8.21 -9.18 -9.06
C GLN A 257 8.83 -8.69 -10.37
N THR A 258 9.65 -7.63 -10.29
CA THR A 258 10.38 -7.06 -11.41
C THR A 258 11.83 -6.72 -11.03
N ASP A 259 12.73 -6.67 -11.99
CA ASP A 259 14.09 -6.14 -11.85
C ASP A 259 14.19 -4.65 -12.23
N ALA A 260 13.08 -4.04 -12.67
CA ALA A 260 12.99 -2.59 -12.74
C ALA A 260 13.20 -2.00 -11.35
N ALA A 261 14.04 -0.98 -11.21
CA ALA A 261 14.39 -0.40 -9.92
C ALA A 261 13.16 0.27 -9.26
N ILE A 262 12.69 -0.31 -8.16
CA ILE A 262 11.65 0.24 -7.29
C ILE A 262 12.32 0.75 -6.01
N ASN A 263 12.21 2.06 -5.76
CA ASN A 263 12.86 2.75 -4.65
C ASN A 263 11.87 3.69 -3.94
N PRO A 264 12.18 4.16 -2.71
CA PRO A 264 11.40 5.20 -2.07
C PRO A 264 11.16 6.39 -3.01
N GLY A 265 9.89 6.79 -3.13
CA GLY A 265 9.41 7.84 -4.02
C GLY A 265 8.66 7.33 -5.25
N ASN A 266 8.98 6.17 -5.82
CA ASN A 266 8.10 5.58 -6.85
C ASN A 266 7.02 4.63 -6.28
N SER A 267 6.94 4.47 -4.95
CA SER A 267 5.80 3.86 -4.27
C SER A 267 4.50 4.56 -4.64
N GLY A 268 3.46 3.79 -4.95
CA GLY A 268 2.17 4.28 -5.42
C GLY A 268 2.14 4.70 -6.88
N GLY A 269 3.28 4.67 -7.58
CA GLY A 269 3.39 4.88 -9.01
C GLY A 269 3.02 3.65 -9.83
N ALA A 270 3.10 3.78 -11.15
CA ALA A 270 2.67 2.75 -12.07
C ALA A 270 3.79 1.77 -12.46
N LEU A 271 3.48 0.48 -12.47
CA LEU A 271 4.16 -0.51 -13.30
C LEU A 271 3.35 -0.67 -14.59
N LEU A 272 4.00 -0.45 -15.71
CA LEU A 272 3.37 -0.39 -17.04
C LEU A 272 3.87 -1.52 -17.93
N ASN A 273 2.99 -2.03 -18.78
CA ASN A 273 3.40 -2.82 -19.94
C ASN A 273 3.88 -1.91 -21.08
N MET A 274 4.37 -2.50 -22.18
CA MET A 274 4.86 -1.74 -23.33
C MET A 274 3.75 -1.08 -24.19
N SER A 275 2.47 -1.34 -23.86
CA SER A 275 1.32 -0.62 -24.41
C SER A 275 0.92 0.61 -23.57
N GLY A 276 1.68 0.95 -22.52
CA GLY A 276 1.40 2.09 -21.63
C GLY A 276 0.22 1.86 -20.69
N GLU A 277 -0.16 0.60 -20.48
CA GLU A 277 -1.24 0.24 -19.57
C GLU A 277 -0.67 -0.09 -18.19
N VAL A 278 -1.33 0.39 -17.13
CA VAL A 278 -0.99 0.08 -15.75
C VAL A 278 -1.35 -1.38 -15.46
N ILE A 279 -0.36 -2.20 -15.16
CA ILE A 279 -0.51 -3.61 -14.79
C ILE A 279 -0.26 -3.84 -13.29
N GLY A 280 0.24 -2.82 -12.59
CA GLY A 280 0.47 -2.88 -11.15
C GLY A 280 0.76 -1.53 -10.53
N ILE A 281 0.63 -1.46 -9.19
CA ILE A 281 0.99 -0.30 -8.37
C ILE A 281 2.30 -0.62 -7.64
N ASN A 282 3.34 0.16 -7.91
CA ASN A 282 4.67 -0.04 -7.34
C ASN A 282 4.65 0.09 -5.80
N SER A 283 5.35 -0.79 -5.08
CA SER A 283 5.51 -0.71 -3.63
C SER A 283 6.99 -0.91 -3.26
N ALA A 284 7.68 0.18 -2.90
CA ALA A 284 9.06 0.12 -2.42
C ALA A 284 9.13 -0.54 -1.04
N LYS A 285 8.10 -0.36 -0.19
CA LYS A 285 8.02 -1.00 1.14
C LYS A 285 8.07 -2.53 1.03
N ALA A 286 7.44 -3.10 0.01
CA ALA A 286 7.52 -4.53 -0.27
C ALA A 286 8.95 -5.01 -0.59
N GLY A 287 9.84 -4.12 -1.06
CA GLY A 287 11.25 -4.42 -1.39
C GLY A 287 12.24 -4.21 -0.23
N GLU A 288 11.83 -3.76 0.95
CA GLU A 288 12.72 -3.39 2.07
C GLU A 288 13.51 -4.55 2.70
N ASN A 289 13.27 -5.80 2.30
CA ASN A 289 14.04 -6.96 2.76
C ASN A 289 15.53 -6.95 2.32
N GLY A 290 16.02 -5.86 1.71
CA GLY A 290 17.45 -5.61 1.49
C GLY A 290 18.10 -6.42 0.37
N VAL A 291 17.33 -7.03 -0.52
CA VAL A 291 17.88 -7.73 -1.68
C VAL A 291 17.87 -6.78 -2.89
N GLU A 292 19.05 -6.32 -3.28
CA GLU A 292 19.19 -5.48 -4.48
C GLU A 292 18.68 -6.17 -5.74
N GLY A 293 18.00 -5.41 -6.61
CA GLY A 293 17.50 -5.90 -7.89
C GLY A 293 16.17 -6.64 -7.86
N MET A 294 15.43 -6.57 -6.75
CA MET A 294 14.06 -7.07 -6.66
C MET A 294 13.10 -5.94 -6.32
N GLY A 295 12.27 -5.57 -7.29
CA GLY A 295 11.15 -4.65 -7.13
C GLY A 295 9.82 -5.41 -7.09
N TYR A 296 8.80 -4.80 -6.48
CA TYR A 296 7.48 -5.40 -6.37
C TYR A 296 6.39 -4.41 -6.71
N ALA A 297 5.30 -4.93 -7.29
CA ALA A 297 4.09 -4.17 -7.56
C ALA A 297 2.85 -4.99 -7.23
N ILE A 298 1.82 -4.32 -6.74
CA ILE A 298 0.49 -4.90 -6.48
C ILE A 298 -0.23 -5.02 -7.81
N PRO A 299 -0.61 -6.23 -8.29
CA PRO A 299 -1.22 -6.42 -9.61
C PRO A 299 -2.58 -5.73 -9.70
N THR A 300 -2.95 -5.28 -10.92
CA THR A 300 -4.24 -4.60 -11.15
C THR A 300 -5.43 -5.51 -10.89
N SER A 301 -5.37 -6.79 -11.19
CA SER A 301 -6.44 -7.76 -10.89
C SER A 301 -6.81 -7.80 -9.40
N LYS A 302 -5.81 -7.67 -8.50
CA LYS A 302 -6.02 -7.56 -7.06
C LYS A 302 -6.41 -6.14 -6.63
N ALA A 303 -5.78 -5.12 -7.19
CA ALA A 303 -5.93 -3.74 -6.78
C ALA A 303 -7.30 -3.13 -7.18
N LEU A 304 -7.78 -3.39 -8.40
CA LEU A 304 -8.96 -2.72 -8.94
C LEU A 304 -10.25 -2.93 -8.13
N PRO A 305 -10.60 -4.15 -7.67
CA PRO A 305 -11.79 -4.36 -6.84
C PRO A 305 -11.74 -3.58 -5.53
N ILE A 306 -10.54 -3.37 -4.97
CA ILE A 306 -10.32 -2.57 -3.76
C ILE A 306 -10.45 -1.08 -4.10
N ILE A 307 -9.76 -0.64 -5.14
CA ILE A 307 -9.76 0.75 -5.62
C ILE A 307 -11.19 1.22 -5.92
N GLU A 308 -12.00 0.43 -6.62
CA GLU A 308 -13.40 0.75 -6.91
C GLU A 308 -14.20 1.01 -5.64
N LYS A 309 -14.05 0.16 -4.62
CA LYS A 309 -14.70 0.37 -3.32
C LYS A 309 -14.23 1.66 -2.64
N LEU A 310 -12.92 1.95 -2.70
CA LEU A 310 -12.36 3.17 -2.12
C LEU A 310 -12.81 4.43 -2.86
N MET A 311 -12.88 4.39 -4.19
CA MET A 311 -13.36 5.50 -5.02
C MET A 311 -14.82 5.87 -4.74
N ASN A 312 -15.64 4.89 -4.36
CA ASN A 312 -17.05 5.09 -4.03
C ASN A 312 -17.29 5.57 -2.59
N LYS A 313 -16.24 5.68 -1.74
CA LYS A 313 -16.39 6.25 -0.40
C LYS A 313 -16.60 7.76 -0.45
N THR A 314 -17.22 8.29 0.61
CA THR A 314 -17.30 9.73 0.82
C THR A 314 -15.95 10.25 1.31
N THR A 315 -15.40 11.25 0.61
CA THR A 315 -14.16 11.89 1.04
C THR A 315 -14.37 12.61 2.38
N ARG A 316 -13.54 12.30 3.36
CA ARG A 316 -13.62 12.83 4.72
C ARG A 316 -12.42 13.74 4.99
N SER A 317 -12.67 14.84 5.70
CA SER A 317 -11.60 15.67 6.27
C SER A 317 -11.39 15.29 7.72
N LYS A 318 -10.17 15.44 8.25
CA LYS A 318 -9.92 15.30 9.68
C LYS A 318 -10.86 16.22 10.46
N VAL A 319 -11.42 15.71 11.53
CA VAL A 319 -12.34 16.46 12.41
C VAL A 319 -11.55 17.15 13.52
N ASP A 320 -12.06 18.30 13.97
CA ASP A 320 -11.50 18.99 15.13
C ASP A 320 -11.51 18.04 16.36
N GLU A 321 -10.49 18.12 17.20
CA GLU A 321 -10.35 17.29 18.41
C GLU A 321 -11.60 17.34 19.32
N LYS A 322 -12.29 18.48 19.38
CA LYS A 322 -13.53 18.66 20.14
C LYS A 322 -14.68 17.77 19.63
N ASP A 323 -14.69 17.44 18.33
CA ASP A 323 -15.71 16.65 17.66
C ASP A 323 -15.27 15.20 17.40
N ALA A 324 -14.01 14.86 17.79
CA ALA A 324 -13.39 13.59 17.50
C ALA A 324 -14.18 12.40 18.06
N ALA A 325 -14.23 11.33 17.27
CA ALA A 325 -14.92 10.10 17.60
C ALA A 325 -14.18 9.26 18.66
N TYR A 326 -14.94 8.37 19.30
CA TYR A 326 -14.45 7.42 20.29
C TYR A 326 -15.24 6.12 20.22
N ILE A 327 -14.55 4.98 20.41
CA ILE A 327 -15.16 3.64 20.42
C ILE A 327 -15.18 3.06 21.84
N GLY A 328 -14.05 3.08 22.54
CA GLY A 328 -13.93 2.57 23.92
C GLY A 328 -13.48 1.13 24.03
N ILE A 329 -12.49 0.74 23.24
CA ILE A 329 -11.82 -0.56 23.32
C ILE A 329 -10.32 -0.40 23.57
N THR A 330 -9.71 -1.48 24.07
CA THR A 330 -8.27 -1.74 23.90
C THR A 330 -8.11 -3.03 23.13
N GLY A 331 -7.13 -3.10 22.28
CA GLY A 331 -6.91 -4.26 21.43
C GLY A 331 -5.43 -4.47 21.13
N GLU A 332 -5.14 -5.65 20.63
CA GLU A 332 -3.82 -6.08 20.19
C GLU A 332 -3.93 -6.58 18.74
N GLU A 333 -2.88 -6.40 17.97
CA GLU A 333 -2.79 -6.91 16.62
C GLU A 333 -2.76 -8.44 16.61
N VAL A 334 -3.49 -9.06 15.69
CA VAL A 334 -3.37 -10.49 15.40
C VAL A 334 -2.19 -10.68 14.44
N THR A 335 -1.00 -10.93 15.02
CA THR A 335 0.23 -11.11 14.25
C THR A 335 0.15 -12.34 13.34
N SER A 336 0.97 -12.38 12.27
CA SER A 336 1.01 -13.49 11.33
C SER A 336 1.27 -14.86 12.00
N ASP A 337 2.10 -14.91 13.05
CA ASP A 337 2.33 -16.12 13.83
C ASP A 337 1.06 -16.61 14.53
N VAL A 338 0.29 -15.67 15.10
CA VAL A 338 -0.98 -15.95 15.77
C VAL A 338 -2.03 -16.40 14.74
N GLN A 339 -2.07 -15.76 13.57
CA GLN A 339 -2.94 -16.15 12.45
C GLN A 339 -2.69 -17.60 12.04
N GLN A 340 -1.43 -17.96 11.79
CA GLN A 340 -1.04 -19.33 11.37
C GLN A 340 -1.27 -20.37 12.47
N LEU A 341 -0.96 -20.03 13.73
CA LEU A 341 -1.04 -20.98 14.83
C LEU A 341 -2.48 -21.28 15.26
N TYR A 342 -3.35 -20.26 15.25
CA TYR A 342 -4.72 -20.35 15.79
C TYR A 342 -5.81 -20.22 14.71
N GLY A 343 -5.45 -20.00 13.44
CA GLY A 343 -6.40 -19.77 12.35
C GLY A 343 -7.22 -18.49 12.55
N MET A 344 -6.66 -17.49 13.23
CA MET A 344 -7.30 -16.19 13.44
C MET A 344 -7.19 -15.34 12.16
N PRO A 345 -8.23 -14.58 11.78
CA PRO A 345 -8.09 -13.60 10.71
C PRO A 345 -7.19 -12.44 11.16
N ALA A 346 -6.57 -11.75 10.20
CA ALA A 346 -5.90 -10.47 10.44
C ALA A 346 -6.89 -9.47 11.03
N GLY A 347 -6.43 -8.63 11.96
CA GLY A 347 -7.29 -7.65 12.61
C GLY A 347 -6.88 -7.31 14.03
N ILE A 348 -7.75 -6.60 14.73
CA ILE A 348 -7.57 -6.15 16.12
C ILE A 348 -8.30 -7.09 17.08
N TYR A 349 -7.56 -7.89 17.83
CA TYR A 349 -8.13 -8.69 18.92
C TYR A 349 -8.54 -7.78 20.07
N ILE A 350 -9.82 -7.75 20.42
CA ILE A 350 -10.34 -6.93 21.53
C ILE A 350 -9.87 -7.52 22.86
N ALA A 351 -8.93 -6.86 23.52
CA ALA A 351 -8.41 -7.23 24.82
C ALA A 351 -9.34 -6.77 25.95
N SER A 352 -9.95 -5.57 25.84
CA SER A 352 -10.98 -5.10 26.75
C SER A 352 -11.95 -4.13 26.09
N VAL A 353 -13.15 -4.03 26.66
CA VAL A 353 -14.19 -3.04 26.32
C VAL A 353 -14.47 -2.23 27.55
N GLY A 354 -14.46 -0.91 27.43
CA GLY A 354 -14.77 0.00 28.53
C GLY A 354 -16.27 -0.03 28.89
N ASP A 355 -16.59 0.11 30.17
CA ASP A 355 -17.97 0.20 30.62
C ASP A 355 -18.64 1.50 30.15
N ASN A 356 -19.92 1.43 29.77
CA ASN A 356 -20.70 2.57 29.27
C ASN A 356 -20.05 3.30 28.08
N THR A 357 -19.37 2.56 27.20
CA THR A 357 -18.76 3.09 25.97
C THR A 357 -19.59 2.69 24.74
N PRO A 358 -19.41 3.36 23.60
CA PRO A 358 -20.03 2.97 22.34
C PRO A 358 -19.83 1.49 21.98
N ALA A 359 -18.65 0.95 22.27
CA ALA A 359 -18.33 -0.46 22.04
C ALA A 359 -19.19 -1.39 22.92
N SER A 360 -19.34 -1.08 24.20
CA SER A 360 -20.19 -1.88 25.10
C SER A 360 -21.66 -1.79 24.71
N ASP A 361 -22.13 -0.60 24.31
CA ASP A 361 -23.52 -0.38 23.88
C ASP A 361 -23.85 -1.13 22.58
N ALA A 362 -22.85 -1.28 21.69
CA ALA A 362 -22.97 -2.03 20.44
C ALA A 362 -22.82 -3.55 20.63
N GLY A 363 -22.47 -4.03 21.82
CA GLY A 363 -22.29 -5.44 22.12
C GLY A 363 -20.93 -6.01 21.71
N LEU A 364 -19.93 -5.17 21.49
CA LEU A 364 -18.55 -5.63 21.31
C LEU A 364 -18.07 -6.25 22.64
N THR A 365 -17.36 -7.36 22.55
CA THR A 365 -16.85 -8.09 23.71
C THR A 365 -15.41 -8.52 23.53
N ARG A 366 -14.70 -8.72 24.64
CA ARG A 366 -13.37 -9.32 24.62
C ARG A 366 -13.36 -10.64 23.85
N GLY A 367 -12.34 -10.85 23.02
CA GLY A 367 -12.16 -12.05 22.22
C GLY A 367 -12.73 -11.96 20.80
N MET A 368 -13.50 -10.93 20.48
CA MET A 368 -13.82 -10.59 19.10
C MET A 368 -12.58 -10.00 18.40
N ILE A 369 -12.49 -10.19 17.09
CA ILE A 369 -11.43 -9.60 16.25
C ILE A 369 -12.10 -8.60 15.32
N ILE A 370 -11.74 -7.33 15.40
CA ILE A 370 -12.22 -6.33 14.45
C ILE A 370 -11.38 -6.49 13.17
N THR A 371 -12.02 -6.83 12.06
CA THR A 371 -11.39 -6.97 10.75
C THR A 371 -11.60 -5.75 9.86
N LYS A 372 -12.74 -5.02 10.05
CA LYS A 372 -13.02 -3.79 9.30
C LYS A 372 -13.72 -2.75 10.15
N PHE A 373 -13.45 -1.48 9.82
CA PHE A 373 -14.15 -0.31 10.32
C PHE A 373 -14.72 0.46 9.12
N ASP A 374 -16.04 0.57 9.02
CA ASP A 374 -16.76 1.24 7.91
C ASP A 374 -16.24 0.80 6.54
N ASP A 375 -16.21 -0.53 6.32
CA ASP A 375 -15.68 -1.22 5.13
C ASP A 375 -14.18 -1.02 4.85
N THR A 376 -13.44 -0.39 5.76
CA THR A 376 -11.99 -0.27 5.68
C THR A 376 -11.33 -1.34 6.54
N SER A 377 -10.47 -2.16 5.96
CA SER A 377 -9.70 -3.17 6.70
C SER A 377 -8.80 -2.50 7.74
N VAL A 378 -8.76 -3.08 8.94
CA VAL A 378 -7.91 -2.62 10.04
C VAL A 378 -7.16 -3.80 10.61
N SER A 379 -5.86 -3.65 10.78
CA SER A 379 -4.97 -4.68 11.34
C SER A 379 -4.44 -4.31 12.72
N SER A 380 -4.34 -3.02 13.02
CA SER A 380 -3.75 -2.50 14.26
C SER A 380 -4.65 -1.46 14.94
N MET A 381 -4.39 -1.19 16.24
CA MET A 381 -5.03 -0.09 16.96
C MET A 381 -4.64 1.28 16.39
N SER A 382 -3.48 1.39 15.72
CA SER A 382 -3.07 2.59 15.01
C SER A 382 -4.01 2.85 13.85
N ASP A 383 -4.21 1.86 12.95
CA ASP A 383 -5.12 1.98 11.79
C ASP A 383 -6.50 2.47 12.23
N LEU A 384 -7.04 1.86 13.31
CA LEU A 384 -8.34 2.24 13.83
C LEU A 384 -8.37 3.67 14.38
N THR A 385 -7.30 4.08 15.07
CA THR A 385 -7.18 5.43 15.64
C THR A 385 -7.07 6.47 14.53
N ASP A 386 -6.34 6.18 13.48
CA ASP A 386 -6.16 7.07 12.34
C ASP A 386 -7.46 7.24 11.55
N LEU A 387 -8.20 6.16 11.34
CA LEU A 387 -9.55 6.24 10.75
C LEU A 387 -10.50 7.09 11.60
N LEU A 388 -10.48 6.93 12.92
CA LEU A 388 -11.36 7.67 13.84
C LEU A 388 -11.14 9.18 13.79
N GLN A 389 -9.98 9.68 13.36
CA GLN A 389 -9.71 11.11 13.20
C GLN A 389 -10.60 11.76 12.11
N TYR A 390 -11.18 10.97 11.22
CA TYR A 390 -12.06 11.43 10.14
C TYR A 390 -13.56 11.29 10.44
N TYR A 391 -13.91 10.86 11.66
CA TYR A 391 -15.29 10.64 12.08
C TYR A 391 -15.66 11.51 13.26
N LYS A 392 -16.90 12.01 13.24
CA LYS A 392 -17.45 12.79 14.35
C LYS A 392 -18.11 11.89 15.38
N GLY A 393 -18.02 12.29 16.63
CA GLY A 393 -18.84 11.68 17.67
C GLY A 393 -20.32 11.79 17.31
N GLY A 394 -21.05 10.67 17.43
CA GLY A 394 -22.47 10.56 17.09
C GLY A 394 -22.76 9.95 15.72
N GLU A 395 -21.78 9.83 14.82
CA GLU A 395 -21.93 9.11 13.57
C GLU A 395 -22.17 7.61 13.81
N LYS A 396 -22.92 6.99 12.88
CA LYS A 396 -23.11 5.53 12.87
C LYS A 396 -22.16 4.94 11.85
N VAL A 397 -21.47 3.88 12.27
CA VAL A 397 -20.52 3.12 11.44
C VAL A 397 -20.83 1.64 11.54
N THR A 398 -20.32 0.88 10.61
CA THR A 398 -20.34 -0.58 10.62
C THR A 398 -18.98 -1.10 11.09
N ILE A 399 -18.95 -1.98 12.08
CA ILE A 399 -17.77 -2.69 12.53
C ILE A 399 -17.93 -4.15 12.10
N THR A 400 -17.04 -4.64 11.23
CA THR A 400 -16.98 -6.07 10.92
C THR A 400 -16.10 -6.76 11.95
N VAL A 401 -16.66 -7.75 12.64
CA VAL A 401 -15.96 -8.53 13.66
C VAL A 401 -15.96 -10.01 13.29
N ALA A 402 -14.83 -10.66 13.52
CA ALA A 402 -14.72 -12.11 13.45
C ALA A 402 -14.81 -12.70 14.86
N GLN A 403 -15.63 -13.75 15.00
CA GLN A 403 -15.81 -14.50 16.22
C GLN A 403 -15.60 -15.99 15.97
N GLN A 404 -14.95 -16.67 16.93
CA GLN A 404 -14.77 -18.11 16.85
C GLN A 404 -16.12 -18.83 17.05
N GLY A 405 -16.54 -19.56 16.05
CA GLY A 405 -17.76 -20.37 16.08
C GLY A 405 -17.51 -21.82 16.46
N GLU A 406 -18.54 -22.65 16.31
CA GLU A 406 -18.44 -24.08 16.52
C GLU A 406 -17.41 -24.70 15.56
N GLY A 407 -16.55 -25.57 16.09
CA GLY A 407 -15.46 -26.20 15.31
C GLY A 407 -14.19 -25.35 15.15
N GLY A 408 -14.06 -24.22 15.88
CA GLY A 408 -12.85 -23.43 15.91
C GLY A 408 -12.67 -22.48 14.71
N LYS A 409 -13.60 -22.43 13.76
CA LYS A 409 -13.54 -21.52 12.62
C LYS A 409 -14.07 -20.14 12.99
N TYR A 410 -13.41 -19.10 12.50
CA TYR A 410 -13.87 -17.72 12.65
C TYR A 410 -14.95 -17.41 11.61
N LYS A 411 -15.98 -16.66 12.05
CA LYS A 411 -17.07 -16.19 11.22
C LYS A 411 -17.19 -14.68 11.39
N GLU A 412 -17.21 -13.96 10.29
CA GLU A 412 -17.43 -12.51 10.27
C GLU A 412 -18.92 -12.19 10.41
N SER A 413 -19.18 -11.07 11.08
CA SER A 413 -20.50 -10.45 11.19
C SER A 413 -20.37 -8.95 11.38
N ASP A 414 -21.35 -8.19 10.87
CA ASP A 414 -21.38 -6.74 10.96
C ASP A 414 -22.16 -6.29 12.19
N ILE A 415 -21.59 -5.34 12.92
CA ILE A 415 -22.19 -4.71 14.08
C ILE A 415 -22.32 -3.21 13.80
N SER A 416 -23.54 -2.68 13.86
CA SER A 416 -23.76 -1.24 13.77
C SER A 416 -23.41 -0.57 15.10
N LEU A 417 -22.50 0.41 15.07
CA LEU A 417 -22.01 1.14 16.22
C LEU A 417 -22.24 2.64 16.03
N LYS A 418 -22.76 3.30 17.09
CA LYS A 418 -22.82 4.75 17.13
C LYS A 418 -21.62 5.29 17.89
N LEU A 419 -20.74 6.02 17.20
CA LEU A 419 -19.52 6.59 17.76
C LEU A 419 -19.83 7.57 18.92
N GLY A 420 -19.04 7.54 19.96
CA GLY A 420 -19.09 8.50 21.05
C GLY A 420 -18.27 9.74 20.77
N LEU A 421 -18.54 10.81 21.49
CA LEU A 421 -17.69 12.00 21.47
C LEU A 421 -16.51 11.79 22.42
N ARG A 422 -15.26 11.83 21.93
CA ARG A 422 -14.04 11.51 22.69
C ARG A 422 -13.94 12.27 24.01
N SER A 423 -14.27 13.55 24.02
CA SER A 423 -14.23 14.42 25.22
C SER A 423 -15.13 13.96 26.36
N LYS A 424 -16.09 13.07 26.12
CA LYS A 424 -16.96 12.51 27.17
C LYS A 424 -16.33 11.32 27.91
N TYR A 425 -15.36 10.65 27.28
CA TYR A 425 -14.80 9.39 27.78
C TYR A 425 -13.34 9.51 28.17
N VAL A 426 -12.61 10.44 27.57
CA VAL A 426 -11.19 10.70 27.86
C VAL A 426 -11.10 12.09 28.48
N SER A 427 -10.87 12.15 29.77
CA SER A 427 -10.56 13.42 30.44
C SER A 427 -9.25 13.94 29.84
N SER A 428 -9.23 15.17 29.33
CA SER A 428 -8.00 15.86 28.96
C SER A 428 -7.14 15.95 30.24
N THR A 429 -6.16 15.05 30.35
CA THR A 429 -5.11 15.18 31.35
C THR A 429 -4.27 16.35 30.91
N GLN A 430 -4.41 17.48 31.61
CA GLN A 430 -3.54 18.65 31.50
C GLN A 430 -2.12 18.32 31.92
#